data_5b5584048fc487576803386f251220d2
#
_entry.id   5b5584048fc487576803386f251220d2
#
_cell.length_a   1.000
_cell.length_b   1.000
_cell.length_c   1.000
_cell.angle_alpha   90.00
_cell.angle_beta   90.00
_cell.angle_gamma   90.00
#
_symmetry.space_group_name_H-M   'P 1'
#
loop_
_entity.id
_entity.type
_entity.pdbx_description
1 polymer ?
#
loop_
_entity_poly.entity_id
_entity_poly.type
_entity_poly.pdbx_seq_one_letter_code
_entity_poly.pdbx_strand_id
1 'polypeptide(L)'
;METKSLELWSTDKIDLVEAKKGQAVTSSLAVADYFRKVHKDVLRAIKSLDCSSNFTERNFAPCLYINELCNNVKKKLPMYYMTRDGFTFLAMGFTGKVAAQFKEAYINAFNEMEEKLRSERCARYAERIVKRQVREFNQSLHETLAGGRKKHGNTYGGLIS
;
A
#
# COMPACT_ATOMS: atom_id res chain seq x y z
N MET A 1 24.95 5.71 30.49
CA MET A 1 23.56 5.99 30.93
C MET A 1 22.64 5.62 29.81
N GLU A 2 21.95 4.52 30.04
CA GLU A 2 21.33 3.68 29.04
C GLU A 2 20.06 4.30 28.46
N THR A 3 19.97 4.18 27.16
CA THR A 3 18.85 4.45 26.28
C THR A 3 17.67 3.50 26.52
N LYS A 4 16.91 3.76 27.57
CA LYS A 4 15.72 2.95 27.94
C LYS A 4 14.42 3.54 27.41
N SER A 5 14.48 4.33 26.35
CA SER A 5 13.32 5.04 25.81
C SER A 5 12.80 4.49 24.46
N LEU A 6 13.44 3.45 23.91
CA LEU A 6 13.08 2.92 22.58
C LEU A 6 12.36 1.58 22.62
N GLU A 7 12.20 0.95 23.79
CA GLU A 7 11.56 -0.37 23.89
C GLU A 7 10.05 -0.33 24.14
N LEU A 8 9.44 0.84 24.29
CA LEU A 8 8.00 0.95 24.53
C LEU A 8 7.15 0.79 23.26
N TRP A 9 7.79 0.64 22.11
CA TRP A 9 7.14 0.53 20.79
C TRP A 9 7.23 -0.86 20.16
N SER A 10 7.83 -1.81 20.88
CA SER A 10 8.18 -3.13 20.33
C SER A 10 7.22 -4.26 20.69
N THR A 11 6.11 -4.02 21.33
CA THR A 11 5.21 -5.11 21.71
C THR A 11 3.77 -4.80 21.34
N ASP A 12 3.24 -5.68 20.52
CA ASP A 12 1.91 -5.78 19.96
C ASP A 12 1.75 -4.96 18.67
N LYS A 13 2.05 -5.66 17.58
CA LYS A 13 1.69 -5.31 16.22
C LYS A 13 0.17 -5.08 16.09
N ILE A 14 -0.28 -3.91 16.49
CA ILE A 14 -1.46 -3.38 15.88
C ILE A 14 -0.97 -2.92 14.51
N ASP A 15 -1.32 -3.65 13.45
CA ASP A 15 -1.09 -3.19 12.09
C ASP A 15 -1.96 -1.95 11.88
N LEU A 16 -1.43 -0.80 12.35
CA LEU A 16 -2.10 0.49 12.31
C LEU A 16 -2.38 0.93 10.89
N VAL A 17 -1.54 0.47 9.95
CA VAL A 17 -1.62 0.82 8.54
C VAL A 17 -1.70 -0.45 7.71
N GLU A 18 -2.74 -0.54 6.90
CA GLU A 18 -2.97 -1.64 5.96
C GLU A 18 -2.83 -1.15 4.52
N ALA A 19 -2.39 -2.03 3.62
CA ALA A 19 -2.41 -1.77 2.19
C ALA A 19 -3.72 -2.30 1.59
N LYS A 20 -4.61 -1.39 1.16
CA LYS A 20 -5.84 -1.76 0.44
C LYS A 20 -5.88 -1.11 -0.93
N LYS A 21 -6.12 -1.91 -1.97
CA LYS A 21 -6.19 -1.45 -3.37
C LYS A 21 -5.02 -0.56 -3.79
N GLY A 22 -3.82 -0.82 -3.26
CA GLY A 22 -2.62 -0.03 -3.56
C GLY A 22 -2.50 1.30 -2.80
N GLN A 23 -3.30 1.53 -1.78
CA GLN A 23 -3.23 2.68 -0.88
C GLN A 23 -2.97 2.24 0.55
N ALA A 24 -2.20 3.05 1.27
CA ALA A 24 -2.04 2.93 2.71
C ALA A 24 -3.28 3.50 3.41
N VAL A 25 -3.93 2.69 4.23
CA VAL A 25 -5.14 3.05 4.98
C VAL A 25 -5.04 2.59 6.42
N THR A 26 -5.85 3.18 7.29
CA THR A 26 -6.05 2.72 8.66
C THR A 26 -7.51 2.54 8.98
N SER A 27 -7.81 1.73 9.98
CA SER A 27 -9.18 1.52 10.45
C SER A 27 -9.53 2.39 11.64
N SER A 28 -10.81 2.74 11.77
CA SER A 28 -11.31 3.45 12.96
C SER A 28 -11.17 2.64 14.25
N LEU A 29 -11.05 1.31 14.16
CA LEU A 29 -10.75 0.43 15.30
C LEU A 29 -9.30 0.63 15.74
N ALA A 30 -8.35 0.59 14.81
CA ALA A 30 -6.94 0.81 15.11
C ALA A 30 -6.70 2.21 15.72
N VAL A 31 -7.39 3.23 15.19
CA VAL A 31 -7.36 4.58 15.77
C VAL A 31 -7.91 4.61 17.18
N ALA A 32 -9.02 3.94 17.45
CA ALA A 32 -9.63 3.89 18.78
C ALA A 32 -8.70 3.22 19.80
N ASP A 33 -8.15 2.07 19.44
CA ASP A 33 -7.28 1.29 20.28
C ASP A 33 -6.00 2.06 20.61
N TYR A 34 -5.40 2.61 19.62
CA TYR A 34 -4.17 3.35 19.77
C TYR A 34 -4.37 4.63 20.61
N PHE A 35 -5.40 5.43 20.40
CA PHE A 35 -5.70 6.61 21.24
C PHE A 35 -6.35 6.25 22.58
N ARG A 36 -6.50 4.94 22.87
CA ARG A 36 -7.22 4.47 24.04
C ARG A 36 -8.58 5.16 24.22
N LYS A 37 -9.27 5.32 23.08
CA LYS A 37 -10.62 5.91 23.01
C LYS A 37 -11.65 4.82 22.76
N VAL A 38 -12.87 5.05 23.22
CA VAL A 38 -13.98 4.18 22.87
C VAL A 38 -14.25 4.32 21.36
N HIS A 39 -14.33 3.21 20.64
CA HIS A 39 -14.57 3.21 19.17
C HIS A 39 -15.81 4.02 18.76
N LYS A 40 -16.88 3.99 19.58
CA LYS A 40 -18.07 4.80 19.39
C LYS A 40 -17.77 6.31 19.33
N ASP A 41 -16.82 6.78 20.14
CA ASP A 41 -16.44 8.21 20.15
C ASP A 41 -15.61 8.58 18.92
N VAL A 42 -14.77 7.68 18.43
CA VAL A 42 -14.07 7.85 17.16
C VAL A 42 -15.06 7.93 15.99
N LEU A 43 -16.06 7.05 15.96
CA LEU A 43 -17.11 7.09 14.95
C LEU A 43 -17.92 8.38 15.01
N ARG A 44 -18.19 8.89 16.22
CA ARG A 44 -18.87 10.17 16.42
C ARG A 44 -18.00 11.34 15.90
N ALA A 45 -16.70 11.32 16.23
CA ALA A 45 -15.77 12.34 15.76
C ALA A 45 -15.70 12.37 14.22
N ILE A 46 -15.61 11.21 13.56
CA ILE A 46 -15.64 11.15 12.08
C ILE A 46 -16.92 11.78 11.50
N LYS A 47 -18.07 11.49 12.11
CA LYS A 47 -19.35 12.04 11.63
C LYS A 47 -19.52 13.53 11.89
N SER A 48 -18.82 14.06 12.89
CA SER A 48 -18.87 15.49 13.28
C SER A 48 -17.73 16.32 12.69
N LEU A 49 -16.91 15.74 11.78
CA LEU A 49 -15.88 16.50 11.10
C LEU A 49 -16.49 17.59 10.21
N ASP A 50 -16.05 18.82 10.45
CA ASP A 50 -16.44 19.97 9.63
C ASP A 50 -15.55 20.04 8.38
N CYS A 51 -15.87 19.20 7.41
CA CYS A 51 -15.17 19.13 6.13
C CYS A 51 -16.16 18.93 4.96
N SER A 52 -15.70 19.19 3.74
CA SER A 52 -16.55 19.05 2.55
C SER A 52 -16.96 17.59 2.31
N SER A 53 -18.14 17.37 1.73
CA SER A 53 -18.63 16.04 1.37
C SER A 53 -17.65 15.29 0.46
N ASN A 54 -17.03 15.99 -0.51
CA ASN A 54 -16.02 15.41 -1.39
C ASN A 54 -14.78 14.93 -0.62
N PHE A 55 -14.34 15.68 0.40
CA PHE A 55 -13.23 15.24 1.26
C PHE A 55 -13.62 13.99 2.05
N THR A 56 -14.82 13.98 2.62
CA THR A 56 -15.33 12.82 3.39
C THR A 56 -15.40 11.56 2.54
N GLU A 57 -15.97 11.64 1.35
CA GLU A 57 -16.13 10.50 0.43
C GLU A 57 -14.78 9.91 -0.02
N ARG A 58 -13.79 10.75 -0.25
CA ARG A 58 -12.45 10.31 -0.67
C ARG A 58 -11.63 9.70 0.45
N ASN A 59 -11.83 10.16 1.67
CA ASN A 59 -10.94 9.86 2.77
C ASN A 59 -11.51 8.91 3.82
N PHE A 60 -12.83 8.71 3.85
CA PHE A 60 -13.50 7.84 4.81
C PHE A 60 -14.41 6.84 4.10
N ALA A 61 -14.01 5.58 4.07
CA ALA A 61 -14.79 4.51 3.49
C ALA A 61 -15.56 3.74 4.59
N PRO A 62 -16.90 3.86 4.64
CA PRO A 62 -17.69 3.12 5.61
C PRO A 62 -17.67 1.63 5.28
N CYS A 63 -17.55 0.79 6.30
CA CYS A 63 -17.64 -0.65 6.19
C CYS A 63 -18.15 -1.28 7.48
N LEU A 64 -18.27 -2.59 7.49
CA LEU A 64 -18.72 -3.37 8.65
C LEU A 64 -17.63 -4.35 9.06
N TYR A 65 -17.45 -4.53 10.36
CA TYR A 65 -16.64 -5.61 10.91
C TYR A 65 -17.50 -6.57 11.73
N ILE A 66 -17.03 -7.79 11.87
CA ILE A 66 -17.71 -8.82 12.65
C ILE A 66 -17.11 -8.78 14.05
N ASN A 67 -17.96 -8.51 15.05
CA ASN A 67 -17.60 -8.63 16.45
C ASN A 67 -18.18 -9.93 16.99
N GLU A 68 -17.33 -10.79 17.52
CA GLU A 68 -17.73 -12.04 18.20
C GLU A 68 -17.94 -11.75 19.67
N LEU A 69 -19.20 -11.82 20.10
CA LEU A 69 -19.59 -11.70 21.51
C LEU A 69 -19.39 -13.04 22.21
N CYS A 70 -19.27 -13.03 23.56
CA CYS A 70 -18.96 -14.18 24.41
C CYS A 70 -19.87 -15.42 24.24
N ASN A 71 -20.97 -15.31 23.52
CA ASN A 71 -21.94 -16.39 23.26
C ASN A 71 -21.94 -16.88 21.81
N ASN A 72 -20.82 -16.80 21.07
CA ASN A 72 -20.75 -17.11 19.64
C ASN A 72 -21.72 -16.31 18.75
N VAL A 73 -22.31 -15.25 19.26
CA VAL A 73 -23.17 -14.37 18.48
C VAL A 73 -22.28 -13.39 17.68
N LYS A 74 -22.31 -13.53 16.36
CA LYS A 74 -21.59 -12.65 15.43
C LYS A 74 -22.44 -11.42 15.13
N LYS A 75 -21.99 -10.24 15.55
CA LYS A 75 -22.68 -8.98 15.26
C LYS A 75 -21.86 -8.15 14.28
N LYS A 76 -22.51 -7.69 13.21
CA LYS A 76 -21.91 -6.72 12.27
C LYS A 76 -22.02 -5.32 12.86
N LEU A 77 -20.89 -4.67 13.05
CA LEU A 77 -20.80 -3.33 13.60
C LEU A 77 -20.15 -2.38 12.58
N PRO A 78 -20.52 -1.09 12.57
CA PRO A 78 -19.95 -0.11 11.65
C PRO A 78 -18.52 0.22 12.02
N MET A 79 -17.68 0.42 11.00
CA MET A 79 -16.35 0.98 11.10
C MET A 79 -16.04 1.82 9.84
N TYR A 80 -14.93 2.54 9.86
CA TYR A 80 -14.42 3.27 8.71
C TYR A 80 -12.98 2.84 8.42
N TYR A 81 -12.66 2.71 7.13
CA TYR A 81 -11.28 2.85 6.67
C TYR A 81 -11.04 4.30 6.29
N MET A 82 -9.86 4.80 6.61
CA MET A 82 -9.48 6.16 6.29
C MET A 82 -8.09 6.20 5.67
N THR A 83 -7.90 7.13 4.74
CA THR A 83 -6.61 7.43 4.15
C THR A 83 -5.72 8.17 5.15
N ARG A 84 -4.43 8.36 4.80
CA ARG A 84 -3.53 9.24 5.56
C ARG A 84 -4.12 10.62 5.80
N ASP A 85 -4.71 11.21 4.76
CA ASP A 85 -5.26 12.57 4.85
C ASP A 85 -6.50 12.62 5.75
N GLY A 86 -7.39 11.61 5.66
CA GLY A 86 -8.53 11.47 6.56
C GLY A 86 -8.10 11.29 8.02
N PHE A 87 -7.10 10.45 8.25
CA PHE A 87 -6.52 10.28 9.58
C PHE A 87 -5.90 11.59 10.11
N THR A 88 -5.11 12.26 9.30
CA THR A 88 -4.46 13.52 9.69
C THR A 88 -5.51 14.55 10.07
N PHE A 89 -6.56 14.69 9.27
CA PHE A 89 -7.65 15.61 9.54
C PHE A 89 -8.39 15.29 10.86
N LEU A 90 -8.71 14.01 11.07
CA LEU A 90 -9.31 13.53 12.33
C LEU A 90 -8.39 13.79 13.53
N ALA A 91 -7.09 13.49 13.37
CA ALA A 91 -6.08 13.60 14.42
C ALA A 91 -5.71 15.05 14.76
N MET A 92 -5.97 16.01 13.86
CA MET A 92 -5.83 17.46 14.16
C MET A 92 -6.73 17.89 15.32
N GLY A 93 -7.87 17.23 15.51
CA GLY A 93 -8.77 17.47 16.66
C GLY A 93 -8.26 16.94 17.99
N PHE A 94 -7.19 16.14 18.01
CA PHE A 94 -6.61 15.62 19.24
C PHE A 94 -5.44 16.49 19.66
N THR A 95 -5.39 16.90 20.92
CA THR A 95 -4.39 17.80 21.50
C THR A 95 -3.51 17.08 22.54
N GLY A 96 -2.35 17.68 22.86
CA GLY A 96 -1.43 17.23 23.89
C GLY A 96 -0.18 16.53 23.35
N LYS A 97 0.86 16.43 24.22
CA LYS A 97 2.20 15.91 23.87
C LYS A 97 2.14 14.47 23.34
N VAL A 98 1.34 13.63 23.98
CA VAL A 98 1.16 12.22 23.58
C VAL A 98 0.52 12.14 22.18
N ALA A 99 -0.47 13.01 21.92
CA ALA A 99 -1.11 13.06 20.59
C ALA A 99 -0.14 13.54 19.50
N ALA A 100 0.81 14.43 19.81
CA ALA A 100 1.82 14.90 18.85
C ALA A 100 2.79 13.79 18.48
N GLN A 101 3.41 13.16 19.47
CA GLN A 101 4.32 12.01 19.26
C GLN A 101 3.66 10.90 18.43
N PHE A 102 2.41 10.71 18.67
CA PHE A 102 1.58 9.76 18.00
C PHE A 102 1.35 10.08 16.52
N LYS A 103 1.03 11.34 16.23
CA LYS A 103 0.85 11.80 14.85
C LYS A 103 2.13 11.57 14.03
N GLU A 104 3.29 11.85 14.62
CA GLU A 104 4.58 11.63 13.98
C GLU A 104 4.83 10.15 13.67
N ALA A 105 4.62 9.27 14.65
CA ALA A 105 4.79 7.83 14.46
C ALA A 105 3.82 7.28 13.39
N TYR A 106 2.59 7.77 13.37
CA TYR A 106 1.59 7.33 12.41
C TYR A 106 1.90 7.82 10.99
N ILE A 107 2.35 9.07 10.84
CA ILE A 107 2.82 9.60 9.56
C ILE A 107 3.99 8.78 9.03
N ASN A 108 4.93 8.40 9.91
CA ASN A 108 6.06 7.55 9.52
C ASN A 108 5.60 6.18 9.02
N ALA A 109 4.64 5.55 9.70
CA ALA A 109 4.07 4.27 9.24
C ALA A 109 3.39 4.38 7.86
N PHE A 110 2.68 5.47 7.58
CA PHE A 110 2.13 5.74 6.24
C PHE A 110 3.23 5.92 5.19
N ASN A 111 4.28 6.69 5.53
CA ASN A 111 5.40 6.91 4.62
C ASN A 111 6.13 5.61 4.27
N GLU A 112 6.38 4.74 5.25
CA GLU A 112 6.97 3.42 5.06
C GLU A 112 6.11 2.54 4.13
N MET A 113 4.80 2.51 4.34
CA MET A 113 3.89 1.76 3.50
C MET A 113 3.83 2.32 2.07
N GLU A 114 3.78 3.64 1.91
CA GLU A 114 3.79 4.29 0.59
C GLU A 114 5.09 3.99 -0.17
N GLU A 115 6.24 4.03 0.52
CA GLU A 115 7.53 3.69 -0.09
C GLU A 115 7.61 2.22 -0.50
N LYS A 116 7.10 1.32 0.33
CA LYS A 116 6.98 -0.10 -0.01
C LYS A 116 6.14 -0.30 -1.27
N LEU A 117 4.98 0.33 -1.36
CA LEU A 117 4.10 0.26 -2.54
C LEU A 117 4.74 0.88 -3.80
N ARG A 118 5.53 1.95 -3.62
CA ARG A 118 6.31 2.58 -4.70
C ARG A 118 7.38 1.62 -5.22
N SER A 119 8.19 1.04 -4.34
CA SER A 119 9.26 0.11 -4.69
C SER A 119 8.73 -1.11 -5.43
N GLU A 120 7.62 -1.69 -4.97
CA GLU A 120 6.94 -2.80 -5.64
C GLU A 120 6.45 -2.43 -7.05
N ARG A 121 5.94 -1.21 -7.24
CA ARG A 121 5.55 -0.72 -8.58
C ARG A 121 6.74 -0.55 -9.49
N CYS A 122 7.84 0.03 -8.99
CA CYS A 122 9.08 0.19 -9.74
C CYS A 122 9.67 -1.17 -10.15
N ALA A 123 9.71 -2.15 -9.24
CA ALA A 123 10.18 -3.49 -9.52
C ALA A 123 9.36 -4.16 -10.63
N ARG A 124 8.02 -4.09 -10.56
CA ARG A 124 7.14 -4.62 -11.61
C ARG A 124 7.31 -3.91 -12.96
N TYR A 125 7.59 -2.62 -12.93
CA TYR A 125 7.87 -1.85 -14.15
C TYR A 125 9.20 -2.29 -14.77
N ALA A 126 10.28 -2.36 -13.98
CA ALA A 126 11.59 -2.81 -14.42
C ALA A 126 11.52 -4.23 -15.00
N GLU A 127 10.83 -5.15 -14.36
CA GLU A 127 10.62 -6.51 -14.86
C GLU A 127 9.95 -6.53 -16.25
N ARG A 128 8.94 -5.68 -16.45
CA ARG A 128 8.29 -5.56 -17.77
C ARG A 128 9.24 -5.06 -18.84
N ILE A 129 10.08 -4.06 -18.52
CA ILE A 129 11.08 -3.55 -19.46
C ILE A 129 12.08 -4.62 -19.85
N VAL A 130 12.65 -5.33 -18.84
CA VAL A 130 13.60 -6.41 -19.10
C VAL A 130 12.97 -7.51 -19.97
N LYS A 131 11.77 -7.96 -19.65
CA LYS A 131 11.05 -8.96 -20.48
C LYS A 131 10.84 -8.51 -21.91
N ARG A 132 10.56 -7.24 -22.13
CA ARG A 132 10.41 -6.66 -23.48
C ARG A 132 11.74 -6.67 -24.23
N GLN A 133 12.82 -6.19 -23.61
CA GLN A 133 14.15 -6.15 -24.23
C GLN A 133 14.67 -7.54 -24.58
N VAL A 134 14.49 -8.52 -23.68
CA VAL A 134 14.87 -9.92 -23.94
C VAL A 134 14.09 -10.48 -25.15
N ARG A 135 12.79 -10.16 -25.25
CA ARG A 135 11.99 -10.61 -26.39
C ARG A 135 12.47 -9.99 -27.71
N GLU A 136 12.72 -8.68 -27.74
CA GLU A 136 13.25 -7.96 -28.89
C GLU A 136 14.62 -8.50 -29.32
N PHE A 137 15.50 -8.75 -28.36
CA PHE A 137 16.81 -9.35 -28.61
C PHE A 137 16.70 -10.76 -29.21
N ASN A 138 15.87 -11.62 -28.64
CA ASN A 138 15.65 -12.97 -29.16
C ASN A 138 15.08 -12.95 -30.58
N GLN A 139 14.15 -12.04 -30.86
CA GLN A 139 13.59 -11.86 -32.21
C GLN A 139 14.67 -11.44 -33.19
N SER A 140 15.52 -10.47 -32.85
CA SER A 140 16.65 -10.02 -33.69
C SER A 140 17.64 -11.16 -33.95
N LEU A 141 17.96 -11.98 -32.96
CA LEU A 141 18.78 -13.16 -33.13
C LEU A 141 18.19 -14.17 -34.12
N HIS A 142 16.90 -14.46 -34.00
CA HIS A 142 16.21 -15.36 -34.93
C HIS A 142 16.23 -14.85 -36.38
N GLU A 143 16.01 -13.54 -36.58
CA GLU A 143 16.07 -12.91 -37.91
C GLU A 143 17.49 -12.99 -38.49
N THR A 144 18.52 -12.72 -37.70
CA THR A 144 19.93 -12.81 -38.11
C THR A 144 20.31 -14.22 -38.54
N LEU A 145 19.94 -15.24 -37.71
CA LEU A 145 20.23 -16.65 -38.01
C LEU A 145 19.44 -17.16 -39.23
N ALA A 146 18.23 -16.69 -39.44
CA ALA A 146 17.42 -17.05 -40.61
C ALA A 146 17.96 -16.42 -41.92
N GLY A 147 18.48 -15.16 -41.82
CA GLY A 147 19.09 -14.45 -42.96
C GLY A 147 20.43 -15.07 -43.42
N GLY A 148 21.21 -15.64 -42.48
CA GLY A 148 22.48 -16.27 -42.78
C GLY A 148 22.40 -17.58 -43.60
N ARG A 149 21.25 -18.25 -43.56
CA ARG A 149 21.04 -19.50 -44.34
C ARG A 149 20.79 -19.31 -45.85
N LYS A 150 20.54 -18.09 -46.31
CA LYS A 150 20.25 -17.80 -47.74
C LYS A 150 21.47 -17.46 -48.58
N LYS A 151 22.70 -17.41 -48.03
CA LYS A 151 23.94 -17.04 -48.78
C LYS A 151 24.84 -18.19 -49.20
N HIS A 152 24.52 -19.42 -48.89
CA HIS A 152 25.37 -20.59 -49.30
C HIS A 152 24.65 -21.57 -50.23
N GLY A 153 23.86 -21.08 -51.15
CA GLY A 153 23.25 -21.92 -52.19
C GLY A 153 23.42 -21.29 -53.55
N ASN A 154 24.46 -21.74 -54.23
CA ASN A 154 24.64 -21.73 -55.69
C ASN A 154 25.88 -20.98 -56.19
N THR A 155 27.02 -21.67 -56.22
CA THR A 155 28.10 -21.37 -57.15
C THR A 155 28.89 -22.66 -57.42
N TYR A 156 28.29 -23.66 -58.04
CA TYR A 156 29.01 -24.71 -58.79
C TYR A 156 28.07 -25.18 -59.91
N GLY A 157 28.26 -24.63 -61.07
CA GLY A 157 27.55 -25.10 -62.26
C GLY A 157 28.00 -24.37 -63.52
N GLY A 158 29.03 -24.86 -64.16
CA GLY A 158 29.30 -24.46 -65.51
C GLY A 158 30.75 -24.21 -65.88
N LEU A 159 31.48 -25.30 -66.16
CA LEU A 159 32.57 -25.28 -67.13
C LEU A 159 32.96 -26.71 -67.44
N ILE A 160 32.33 -27.33 -68.44
CA ILE A 160 32.93 -28.38 -69.27
C ILE A 160 32.25 -28.26 -70.63
N SER A 161 33.00 -27.80 -71.69
CA SER A 161 33.15 -28.26 -73.03
C SER A 161 33.53 -27.10 -73.90
#